data_3acafc1bf3e35880db1ca1e78888fa5a
#
_entry.id   3acafc1bf3e35880db1ca1e78888fa5a
#
_cell.length_a   1.000
_cell.length_b   1.000
_cell.length_c   1.000
_cell.angle_alpha   90.00
_cell.angle_beta   90.00
_cell.angle_gamma   90.00
#
_symmetry.space_group_name_H-M   'P 1'
#
loop_
_entity.id
_entity.type
_entity.pdbx_description
1 polymer ?
#
loop_
_entity_poly.entity_id
_entity_poly.type
_entity_poly.pdbx_seq_one_letter_code
_entity_poly.pdbx_strand_id
1 'polypeptide(L)'
;MVGQRANGYHELHSLVCLTEFGDQIHLSPGAEFSFQVIGPYAAGIPVDESNLVVQAAKCMAQTHSKSLDCQIILEKNLPMASGIGGGSSDAAAVMRALSQYWSVPLPNVDELMALGADIPVCMNKGLTLMQGAGEDVTQLSTAPNWGLVLVNPNVGVSTPAVFNALDSKQNPPMQNVAENCVDIAWLGDQRNDLEPSAKAMVPEVATVVAAISEIPQCQVARMSGSGATCFGLFTDIKRANLAADHLQQAHPNWWVVATKMV
;
A
#
# COMPACT_ATOMS: atom_id res chain seq x y z
N MET A 1 15.51 1.13 3.27
CA MET A 1 16.09 2.47 2.98
C MET A 1 17.58 2.31 2.72
N VAL A 2 18.04 2.51 1.48
CA VAL A 2 19.44 2.21 1.09
C VAL A 2 20.24 3.45 0.69
N GLY A 3 19.59 4.61 0.54
CA GLY A 3 20.25 5.86 0.21
C GLY A 3 19.31 7.06 0.22
N GLN A 4 19.86 8.23 -0.05
CA GLN A 4 19.13 9.46 -0.31
C GLN A 4 19.80 10.21 -1.47
N ARG A 5 18.99 10.61 -2.46
CA ARG A 5 19.45 11.39 -3.62
C ARG A 5 19.66 12.86 -3.27
N ALA A 6 20.45 13.56 -4.09
CA ALA A 6 20.72 14.99 -3.90
C ALA A 6 19.44 15.86 -3.99
N ASN A 7 18.40 15.39 -4.69
CA ASN A 7 17.09 16.05 -4.78
C ASN A 7 16.18 15.77 -3.58
N GLY A 8 16.66 15.04 -2.55
CA GLY A 8 15.92 14.74 -1.33
C GLY A 8 15.11 13.45 -1.37
N TYR A 9 14.92 12.83 -2.53
CA TYR A 9 14.23 11.53 -2.62
C TYR A 9 15.03 10.43 -1.92
N HIS A 10 14.31 9.56 -1.24
CA HIS A 10 14.89 8.40 -0.59
C HIS A 10 15.06 7.25 -1.57
N GLU A 11 16.20 6.57 -1.51
CA GLU A 11 16.42 5.34 -2.26
C GLU A 11 15.93 4.15 -1.44
N LEU A 12 14.96 3.47 -2.00
CA LEU A 12 14.29 2.33 -1.39
C LEU A 12 14.85 1.01 -1.94
N HIS A 13 14.70 -0.03 -1.18
CA HIS A 13 14.80 -1.42 -1.58
C HIS A 13 13.74 -2.18 -0.80
N SER A 14 12.54 -2.26 -1.36
CA SER A 14 11.32 -2.67 -0.66
C SER A 14 10.63 -3.80 -1.41
N LEU A 15 10.10 -4.78 -0.66
CA LEU A 15 9.19 -5.77 -1.19
C LEU A 15 7.75 -5.30 -0.95
N VAL A 16 6.95 -5.31 -2.00
CA VAL A 16 5.56 -4.83 -1.99
C VAL A 16 4.65 -5.92 -2.53
N CYS A 17 3.45 -6.03 -1.98
CA CYS A 17 2.35 -6.78 -2.56
C CYS A 17 1.04 -6.04 -2.36
N LEU A 18 0.10 -6.21 -3.28
CA LEU A 18 -1.29 -5.79 -3.11
C LEU A 18 -2.07 -6.90 -2.40
N THR A 19 -3.21 -6.53 -1.82
CA THR A 19 -4.10 -7.44 -1.11
C THR A 19 -5.50 -7.48 -1.73
N GLU A 20 -6.23 -8.60 -1.54
CA GLU A 20 -7.63 -8.72 -2.00
C GLU A 20 -8.54 -7.70 -1.34
N PHE A 21 -8.32 -7.43 -0.05
CA PHE A 21 -9.06 -6.39 0.66
C PHE A 21 -8.44 -5.03 0.35
N GLY A 22 -9.27 -4.08 -0.07
CA GLY A 22 -8.84 -2.74 -0.42
C GLY A 22 -10.00 -1.81 -0.73
N ASP A 23 -9.66 -0.61 -1.14
CA ASP A 23 -10.62 0.33 -1.69
C ASP A 23 -11.13 -0.15 -3.06
N GLN A 24 -12.28 0.33 -3.50
CA GLN A 24 -12.86 -0.06 -4.78
C GLN A 24 -13.12 1.15 -5.67
N ILE A 25 -12.84 1.02 -6.95
CA ILE A 25 -13.16 2.00 -7.99
C ILE A 25 -14.34 1.48 -8.81
N HIS A 26 -15.42 2.22 -8.81
CA HIS A 26 -16.56 1.99 -9.69
C HIS A 26 -16.54 3.05 -10.80
N LEU A 27 -16.45 2.59 -12.05
CA LEU A 27 -16.44 3.44 -13.25
C LEU A 27 -17.69 3.15 -14.08
N SER A 28 -18.41 4.19 -14.45
CA SER A 28 -19.56 4.11 -15.34
C SER A 28 -19.59 5.26 -16.34
N PRO A 29 -20.21 5.09 -17.54
CA PRO A 29 -20.43 6.16 -18.48
C PRO A 29 -21.21 7.32 -17.84
N GLY A 30 -20.92 8.56 -18.24
CA GLY A 30 -21.59 9.79 -17.81
C GLY A 30 -21.63 10.79 -18.95
N ALA A 31 -22.52 11.80 -18.86
CA ALA A 31 -22.55 12.90 -19.81
C ALA A 31 -21.40 13.91 -19.55
N GLU A 32 -20.91 13.94 -18.32
CA GLU A 32 -19.79 14.77 -17.86
C GLU A 32 -19.06 14.06 -16.72
N PHE A 33 -17.86 14.55 -16.39
CA PHE A 33 -17.07 14.00 -15.30
C PHE A 33 -17.73 14.26 -13.94
N SER A 34 -17.85 13.19 -13.14
CA SER A 34 -18.18 13.32 -11.73
C SER A 34 -17.34 12.36 -10.88
N PHE A 35 -17.00 12.81 -9.68
CA PHE A 35 -16.24 12.03 -8.71
C PHE A 35 -16.92 12.06 -7.34
N GLN A 36 -17.08 10.90 -6.74
CA GLN A 36 -17.67 10.73 -5.41
C GLN A 36 -16.81 9.79 -4.58
N VAL A 37 -16.85 10.01 -3.26
CA VAL A 37 -16.22 9.11 -2.28
C VAL A 37 -17.28 8.61 -1.32
N ILE A 38 -17.38 7.29 -1.19
CA ILE A 38 -18.29 6.58 -0.27
C ILE A 38 -17.51 5.62 0.61
N GLY A 39 -18.18 4.92 1.51
CA GLY A 39 -17.58 3.90 2.38
C GLY A 39 -17.25 4.40 3.77
N PRO A 40 -16.81 3.48 4.66
CA PRO A 40 -16.62 3.76 6.08
C PRO A 40 -15.51 4.81 6.36
N TYR A 41 -14.55 4.96 5.45
CA TYR A 41 -13.43 5.91 5.56
C TYR A 41 -13.52 7.07 4.56
N ALA A 42 -14.72 7.37 4.06
CA ALA A 42 -14.93 8.48 3.11
C ALA A 42 -14.78 9.87 3.75
N ALA A 43 -15.06 9.98 5.05
CA ALA A 43 -15.04 11.28 5.74
C ALA A 43 -13.65 11.93 5.69
N GLY A 44 -13.60 13.19 5.22
CA GLY A 44 -12.35 13.95 5.10
C GLY A 44 -11.52 13.66 3.84
N ILE A 45 -11.94 12.74 2.98
CA ILE A 45 -11.30 12.53 1.67
C ILE A 45 -11.72 13.66 0.72
N PRO A 46 -10.77 14.40 0.11
CA PRO A 46 -11.11 15.42 -0.89
C PRO A 46 -11.85 14.82 -2.10
N VAL A 47 -12.81 15.55 -2.64
CA VAL A 47 -13.53 15.17 -3.87
C VAL A 47 -13.20 16.08 -5.05
N ASP A 48 -12.20 16.92 -4.90
CA ASP A 48 -11.71 17.88 -5.88
C ASP A 48 -10.39 17.44 -6.54
N GLU A 49 -9.74 18.35 -7.23
CA GLU A 49 -8.48 18.12 -7.95
C GLU A 49 -7.28 17.78 -7.06
N SER A 50 -7.38 17.94 -5.76
CA SER A 50 -6.35 17.52 -4.82
C SER A 50 -6.35 15.99 -4.60
N ASN A 51 -7.42 15.30 -4.96
CA ASN A 51 -7.52 13.85 -4.86
C ASN A 51 -6.71 13.16 -5.97
N LEU A 52 -5.87 12.20 -5.58
CA LEU A 52 -4.98 11.49 -6.50
C LEU A 52 -5.75 10.67 -7.57
N VAL A 53 -6.94 10.17 -7.26
CA VAL A 53 -7.83 9.51 -8.24
C VAL A 53 -8.26 10.48 -9.34
N VAL A 54 -8.62 11.72 -8.97
CA VAL A 54 -8.99 12.76 -9.94
C VAL A 54 -7.80 13.16 -10.80
N GLN A 55 -6.62 13.32 -10.18
CA GLN A 55 -5.38 13.62 -10.92
C GLN A 55 -5.01 12.50 -11.89
N ALA A 56 -5.11 11.25 -11.46
CA ALA A 56 -4.86 10.07 -12.28
C ALA A 56 -5.84 9.97 -13.46
N ALA A 57 -7.13 10.23 -13.25
CA ALA A 57 -8.13 10.26 -14.31
C ALA A 57 -7.84 11.36 -15.34
N LYS A 58 -7.48 12.57 -14.88
CA LYS A 58 -7.10 13.69 -15.75
C LYS A 58 -5.82 13.40 -16.54
N CYS A 59 -4.82 12.79 -15.90
CA CYS A 59 -3.58 12.36 -16.57
C CYS A 59 -3.91 11.41 -17.72
N MET A 60 -4.69 10.36 -17.49
CA MET A 60 -5.13 9.41 -18.52
C MET A 60 -5.88 10.13 -19.67
N ALA A 61 -6.78 11.06 -19.36
CA ALA A 61 -7.53 11.79 -20.37
C ALA A 61 -6.61 12.68 -21.24
N GLN A 62 -5.64 13.35 -20.63
CA GLN A 62 -4.68 14.21 -21.31
C GLN A 62 -3.73 13.40 -22.21
N THR A 63 -3.12 12.34 -21.65
CA THR A 63 -2.19 11.46 -22.41
C THR A 63 -2.83 10.88 -23.66
N HIS A 64 -4.12 10.53 -23.60
CA HIS A 64 -4.83 9.87 -24.70
C HIS A 64 -5.81 10.77 -25.46
N SER A 65 -5.83 12.08 -25.18
CA SER A 65 -6.78 13.05 -25.80
C SER A 65 -8.22 12.55 -25.74
N LYS A 66 -8.63 12.02 -24.58
CA LYS A 66 -9.99 11.54 -24.31
C LYS A 66 -10.79 12.54 -23.49
N SER A 67 -12.11 12.56 -23.69
CA SER A 67 -13.04 13.25 -22.79
C SER A 67 -13.31 12.37 -21.55
N LEU A 68 -13.40 13.01 -20.39
CA LEU A 68 -13.78 12.35 -19.13
C LEU A 68 -15.31 12.25 -18.99
N ASP A 69 -15.98 11.65 -19.99
CA ASP A 69 -17.43 11.46 -19.98
C ASP A 69 -17.76 10.20 -19.14
N CYS A 70 -17.46 10.27 -17.84
CA CYS A 70 -17.63 9.14 -16.93
C CYS A 70 -17.87 9.60 -15.48
N GLN A 71 -18.53 8.74 -14.73
CA GLN A 71 -18.67 8.84 -13.29
C GLN A 71 -17.67 7.88 -12.64
N ILE A 72 -16.93 8.39 -11.66
CA ILE A 72 -16.03 7.59 -10.82
C ILE A 72 -16.50 7.66 -9.37
N ILE A 73 -16.69 6.49 -8.75
CA ILE A 73 -16.97 6.39 -7.31
C ILE A 73 -15.81 5.64 -6.68
N LEU A 74 -15.19 6.25 -5.69
CA LEU A 74 -14.19 5.63 -4.82
C LEU A 74 -14.86 5.17 -3.53
N GLU A 75 -14.88 3.86 -3.30
CA GLU A 75 -15.35 3.27 -2.04
C GLU A 75 -14.16 3.05 -1.12
N LYS A 76 -14.07 3.87 -0.06
CA LYS A 76 -12.97 3.85 0.92
C LYS A 76 -13.22 2.84 2.04
N ASN A 77 -12.48 1.73 1.98
CA ASN A 77 -12.49 0.65 2.97
C ASN A 77 -11.20 0.62 3.82
N LEU A 78 -10.17 1.35 3.39
CA LEU A 78 -8.88 1.45 4.09
C LEU A 78 -8.80 2.72 4.92
N PRO A 79 -8.22 2.67 6.15
CA PRO A 79 -7.97 3.87 6.95
C PRO A 79 -7.04 4.85 6.22
N MET A 80 -7.27 6.15 6.44
CA MET A 80 -6.39 7.20 5.89
C MET A 80 -5.02 7.21 6.58
N ALA A 81 -3.99 7.69 5.86
CA ALA A 81 -2.64 7.85 6.38
C ALA A 81 -2.11 6.60 7.11
N SER A 82 -2.42 5.42 6.59
CA SER A 82 -2.25 4.13 7.23
C SER A 82 -0.94 3.40 6.85
N GLY A 83 -0.11 3.97 5.97
CA GLY A 83 1.17 3.34 5.57
C GLY A 83 1.04 2.13 4.65
N ILE A 84 -0.11 1.94 3.99
CA ILE A 84 -0.38 0.83 3.06
C ILE A 84 -0.62 1.27 1.62
N GLY A 85 -0.24 2.51 1.26
CA GLY A 85 -0.29 2.98 -0.12
C GLY A 85 -1.71 3.12 -0.72
N GLY A 86 -2.77 3.28 0.11
CA GLY A 86 -4.16 3.30 -0.34
C GLY A 86 -4.41 4.29 -1.48
N GLY A 87 -4.00 5.55 -1.32
CA GLY A 87 -4.20 6.57 -2.37
C GLY A 87 -3.47 6.26 -3.69
N SER A 88 -2.27 5.70 -3.62
CA SER A 88 -1.51 5.29 -4.81
C SER A 88 -2.15 4.07 -5.49
N SER A 89 -2.66 3.11 -4.72
CA SER A 89 -3.39 1.97 -5.26
C SER A 89 -4.74 2.39 -5.88
N ASP A 90 -5.44 3.38 -5.29
CA ASP A 90 -6.68 3.95 -5.85
C ASP A 90 -6.40 4.63 -7.21
N ALA A 91 -5.33 5.44 -7.31
CA ALA A 91 -4.89 6.05 -8.55
C ALA A 91 -4.53 5.00 -9.62
N ALA A 92 -3.78 3.96 -9.24
CA ALA A 92 -3.46 2.86 -10.14
C ALA A 92 -4.73 2.11 -10.59
N ALA A 93 -5.70 1.92 -9.71
CA ALA A 93 -6.96 1.25 -10.03
C ALA A 93 -7.79 2.04 -11.04
N VAL A 94 -7.94 3.37 -10.87
CA VAL A 94 -8.67 4.19 -11.83
C VAL A 94 -7.98 4.24 -13.19
N MET A 95 -6.65 4.29 -13.23
CA MET A 95 -5.91 4.24 -14.50
C MET A 95 -6.14 2.91 -15.24
N ARG A 96 -6.10 1.78 -14.53
CA ARG A 96 -6.45 0.47 -15.12
C ARG A 96 -7.90 0.42 -15.63
N ALA A 97 -8.85 0.97 -14.86
CA ALA A 97 -10.25 1.02 -15.26
C ALA A 97 -10.45 1.88 -16.52
N LEU A 98 -9.85 3.06 -16.59
CA LEU A 98 -9.91 3.93 -17.77
C LEU A 98 -9.18 3.36 -18.98
N SER A 99 -8.03 2.70 -18.78
CA SER A 99 -7.31 1.98 -19.85
C SER A 99 -8.22 0.93 -20.51
N GLN A 100 -8.94 0.16 -19.71
CA GLN A 100 -9.92 -0.82 -20.23
C GLN A 100 -11.12 -0.14 -20.88
N TYR A 101 -11.69 0.88 -20.24
CA TYR A 101 -12.87 1.60 -20.72
C TYR A 101 -12.64 2.27 -22.07
N TRP A 102 -11.47 2.86 -22.27
CA TRP A 102 -11.09 3.53 -23.53
C TRP A 102 -10.32 2.67 -24.50
N SER A 103 -9.93 1.44 -24.11
CA SER A 103 -9.05 0.55 -24.88
C SER A 103 -7.73 1.24 -25.27
N VAL A 104 -7.09 1.87 -24.31
CA VAL A 104 -5.81 2.59 -24.46
C VAL A 104 -4.74 1.99 -23.55
N PRO A 105 -3.43 2.14 -23.87
CA PRO A 105 -2.36 1.67 -22.98
C PRO A 105 -2.33 2.44 -21.64
N LEU A 106 -1.68 1.85 -20.65
CA LEU A 106 -1.36 2.53 -19.40
C LEU A 106 -0.27 3.58 -19.62
N PRO A 107 -0.20 4.64 -18.79
CA PRO A 107 0.88 5.62 -18.81
C PRO A 107 2.25 4.96 -18.59
N ASN A 108 3.31 5.60 -19.08
CA ASN A 108 4.67 5.16 -18.83
C ASN A 108 5.13 5.47 -17.38
N VAL A 109 6.28 4.94 -16.98
CA VAL A 109 6.78 5.06 -15.61
C VAL A 109 7.00 6.53 -15.19
N ASP A 110 7.46 7.39 -16.10
CA ASP A 110 7.72 8.80 -15.81
C ASP A 110 6.40 9.55 -15.51
N GLU A 111 5.35 9.27 -16.26
CA GLU A 111 4.01 9.82 -16.05
C GLU A 111 3.42 9.33 -14.71
N LEU A 112 3.62 8.06 -14.37
CA LEU A 112 3.19 7.50 -13.08
C LEU A 112 3.95 8.14 -11.92
N MET A 113 5.28 8.27 -12.02
CA MET A 113 6.14 8.90 -11.01
C MET A 113 5.80 10.37 -10.78
N ALA A 114 5.39 11.10 -11.83
CA ALA A 114 4.97 12.49 -11.72
C ALA A 114 3.73 12.67 -10.83
N LEU A 115 2.87 11.66 -10.74
CA LEU A 115 1.69 11.65 -9.86
C LEU A 115 2.01 11.15 -8.45
N GLY A 116 2.92 10.17 -8.32
CA GLY A 116 3.33 9.66 -7.03
C GLY A 116 4.30 8.48 -7.13
N ALA A 117 5.30 8.49 -6.27
CA ALA A 117 6.40 7.51 -6.28
C ALA A 117 5.95 6.05 -6.04
N ASP A 118 4.83 5.83 -5.36
CA ASP A 118 4.30 4.49 -5.09
C ASP A 118 3.33 4.00 -6.18
N ILE A 119 2.96 4.82 -7.18
CA ILE A 119 2.00 4.42 -8.22
C ILE A 119 2.57 3.34 -9.14
N PRO A 120 3.84 3.39 -9.59
CA PRO A 120 4.39 2.34 -10.46
C PRO A 120 4.31 0.94 -9.85
N VAL A 121 4.61 0.77 -8.56
CA VAL A 121 4.53 -0.53 -7.90
C VAL A 121 3.09 -1.01 -7.75
N CYS A 122 2.12 -0.10 -7.60
CA CYS A 122 0.68 -0.43 -7.53
C CYS A 122 0.09 -0.87 -8.88
N MET A 123 0.83 -0.75 -9.99
CA MET A 123 0.41 -1.29 -11.29
C MET A 123 0.62 -2.81 -11.40
N ASN A 124 1.43 -3.39 -10.53
CA ASN A 124 1.81 -4.80 -10.56
C ASN A 124 0.97 -5.64 -9.59
N LYS A 125 0.94 -6.94 -9.85
CA LYS A 125 0.37 -7.96 -8.96
C LYS A 125 1.48 -8.89 -8.49
N GLY A 126 1.20 -9.62 -7.41
CA GLY A 126 2.17 -10.54 -6.82
C GLY A 126 3.20 -9.83 -5.97
N LEU A 127 4.28 -10.54 -5.67
CA LEU A 127 5.41 -9.98 -4.97
C LEU A 127 6.26 -9.16 -5.93
N THR A 128 6.45 -7.90 -5.59
CA THR A 128 7.10 -6.91 -6.45
C THR A 128 8.22 -6.23 -5.67
N LEU A 129 9.41 -6.23 -6.23
CA LEU A 129 10.55 -5.46 -5.74
C LEU A 129 10.43 -4.03 -6.26
N MET A 130 10.47 -3.06 -5.35
CA MET A 130 10.50 -1.63 -5.65
C MET A 130 11.84 -1.06 -5.22
N GLN A 131 12.55 -0.43 -6.15
CA GLN A 131 13.88 0.15 -5.94
C GLN A 131 13.93 1.61 -6.41
N GLY A 132 15.06 2.27 -6.09
CA GLY A 132 15.22 3.68 -6.38
C GLY A 132 14.26 4.55 -5.55
N ALA A 133 13.68 5.58 -6.16
CA ALA A 133 12.63 6.40 -5.53
C ALA A 133 11.23 5.82 -5.74
N GLY A 134 11.09 4.65 -6.41
CA GLY A 134 9.85 3.98 -6.79
C GLY A 134 9.73 3.70 -8.29
N GLU A 135 10.71 4.17 -9.09
CA GLU A 135 10.72 4.02 -10.55
C GLU A 135 11.16 2.64 -11.03
N ASP A 136 12.01 1.95 -10.27
CA ASP A 136 12.51 0.63 -10.65
C ASP A 136 11.65 -0.45 -9.96
N VAL A 137 10.82 -1.10 -10.76
CA VAL A 137 9.81 -2.04 -10.29
C VAL A 137 9.97 -3.36 -11.02
N THR A 138 10.26 -4.42 -10.26
CA THR A 138 10.45 -5.78 -10.79
C THR A 138 9.49 -6.74 -10.12
N GLN A 139 8.62 -7.39 -10.89
CA GLN A 139 7.79 -8.48 -10.38
C GLN A 139 8.65 -9.72 -10.16
N LEU A 140 8.68 -10.22 -8.92
CA LEU A 140 9.50 -11.38 -8.53
C LEU A 140 8.75 -12.70 -8.70
N SER A 141 7.47 -12.73 -8.34
CA SER A 141 6.64 -13.94 -8.43
C SER A 141 5.16 -13.59 -8.43
N THR A 142 4.33 -14.59 -8.75
CA THR A 142 2.90 -14.52 -8.45
C THR A 142 2.67 -14.47 -6.93
N ALA A 143 1.50 -13.97 -6.52
CA ALA A 143 1.15 -13.89 -5.11
C ALA A 143 1.15 -15.29 -4.47
N PRO A 144 1.92 -15.52 -3.40
CA PRO A 144 1.83 -16.76 -2.64
C PRO A 144 0.45 -16.89 -1.97
N ASN A 145 -0.01 -18.10 -1.75
CA ASN A 145 -1.30 -18.35 -1.08
C ASN A 145 -1.18 -18.21 0.46
N TRP A 146 -0.57 -17.13 0.90
CA TRP A 146 -0.44 -16.79 2.33
C TRP A 146 -1.64 -15.97 2.79
N GLY A 147 -1.98 -16.14 4.07
CA GLY A 147 -2.93 -15.27 4.75
C GLY A 147 -2.22 -14.10 5.42
N LEU A 148 -2.83 -12.92 5.36
CA LEU A 148 -2.39 -11.76 6.11
C LEU A 148 -3.47 -11.29 7.07
N VAL A 149 -3.08 -10.83 8.24
CA VAL A 149 -3.91 -9.93 9.04
C VAL A 149 -3.30 -8.53 8.95
N LEU A 150 -4.11 -7.56 8.62
CA LEU A 150 -3.76 -6.14 8.63
C LEU A 150 -4.38 -5.52 9.88
N VAL A 151 -3.59 -4.76 10.64
CA VAL A 151 -4.02 -4.15 11.91
C VAL A 151 -3.58 -2.70 11.94
N ASN A 152 -4.53 -1.79 12.16
CA ASN A 152 -4.24 -0.37 12.37
C ASN A 152 -4.82 0.08 13.72
N PRO A 153 -4.05 0.71 14.59
CA PRO A 153 -4.54 1.21 15.88
C PRO A 153 -5.46 2.44 15.76
N ASN A 154 -5.82 2.84 14.53
CA ASN A 154 -6.56 4.07 14.22
C ASN A 154 -5.85 5.36 14.68
N VAL A 155 -4.52 5.35 14.60
CA VAL A 155 -3.65 6.50 14.87
C VAL A 155 -2.89 6.85 13.60
N GLY A 156 -2.88 8.14 13.24
CA GLY A 156 -2.15 8.62 12.08
C GLY A 156 -0.65 8.73 12.35
N VAL A 157 0.16 8.38 11.35
CA VAL A 157 1.61 8.57 11.35
C VAL A 157 2.01 9.44 10.17
N SER A 158 2.81 10.47 10.44
CA SER A 158 3.34 11.33 9.38
C SER A 158 4.52 10.66 8.68
N THR A 159 4.31 10.18 7.45
CA THR A 159 5.37 9.58 6.62
C THR A 159 6.64 10.45 6.55
N PRO A 160 6.56 11.77 6.24
CA PRO A 160 7.75 12.62 6.23
C PRO A 160 8.46 12.69 7.58
N ALA A 161 7.72 12.72 8.69
CA ALA A 161 8.31 12.76 10.02
C ALA A 161 9.08 11.47 10.34
N VAL A 162 8.53 10.29 9.98
CA VAL A 162 9.20 9.00 10.19
C VAL A 162 10.50 8.91 9.37
N PHE A 163 10.48 9.32 8.10
CA PHE A 163 11.67 9.36 7.25
C PHE A 163 12.74 10.33 7.79
N ASN A 164 12.32 11.49 8.32
CA ASN A 164 13.24 12.46 8.92
C ASN A 164 13.87 11.96 10.23
N ALA A 165 13.17 11.09 10.96
CA ALA A 165 13.62 10.53 12.24
C ALA A 165 14.47 9.25 12.08
N LEU A 166 14.81 8.84 10.86
CA LEU A 166 15.68 7.69 10.62
C LEU A 166 17.09 7.94 11.18
N ASP A 167 17.58 7.01 11.97
CA ASP A 167 18.97 7.03 12.50
C ASP A 167 19.99 6.85 11.36
N SER A 168 19.69 6.03 10.39
CA SER A 168 20.50 5.80 9.18
C SER A 168 19.66 5.83 7.91
N LYS A 169 20.13 6.57 6.92
CA LYS A 169 19.58 6.63 5.58
C LYS A 169 20.34 5.74 4.58
N GLN A 170 21.37 5.04 5.07
CA GLN A 170 22.22 4.13 4.28
C GLN A 170 22.30 2.79 4.97
N ASN A 171 21.36 1.91 4.66
CA ASN A 171 21.32 0.56 5.18
C ASN A 171 21.66 -0.44 4.06
N PRO A 172 22.17 -1.65 4.38
CA PRO A 172 22.40 -2.66 3.37
C PRO A 172 21.07 -3.04 2.67
N PRO A 173 21.09 -3.27 1.35
CA PRO A 173 19.92 -3.77 0.64
C PRO A 173 19.53 -5.16 1.14
N MET A 174 18.30 -5.59 0.86
CA MET A 174 17.88 -6.98 1.08
C MET A 174 18.80 -7.92 0.31
N GLN A 175 19.24 -8.99 0.97
CA GLN A 175 20.10 -10.02 0.37
C GLN A 175 19.25 -11.10 -0.30
N ASN A 176 19.80 -11.73 -1.34
CA ASN A 176 19.18 -12.88 -2.01
C ASN A 176 17.75 -12.64 -2.52
N VAL A 177 17.46 -11.43 -2.94
CA VAL A 177 16.19 -11.10 -3.60
C VAL A 177 16.27 -11.56 -5.04
N ALA A 178 15.78 -12.76 -5.32
CA ALA A 178 15.67 -13.29 -6.66
C ALA A 178 14.30 -13.92 -6.86
N GLU A 179 13.90 -14.06 -8.11
CA GLU A 179 12.70 -14.78 -8.49
C GLU A 179 12.72 -16.19 -7.87
N ASN A 180 11.62 -16.58 -7.21
CA ASN A 180 11.44 -17.86 -6.50
C ASN A 180 12.26 -18.06 -5.21
N CYS A 181 12.97 -17.05 -4.69
CA CYS A 181 13.70 -17.14 -3.42
C CYS A 181 12.91 -16.54 -2.23
N VAL A 182 11.77 -15.92 -2.45
CA VAL A 182 10.98 -15.26 -1.41
C VAL A 182 10.02 -16.29 -0.79
N ASP A 183 10.39 -16.80 0.38
CA ASP A 183 9.52 -17.60 1.24
C ASP A 183 9.27 -16.87 2.58
N ILE A 184 8.43 -17.48 3.42
CA ILE A 184 8.08 -16.92 4.73
C ILE A 184 9.30 -16.80 5.65
N ALA A 185 10.22 -17.76 5.62
CA ALA A 185 11.42 -17.74 6.45
C ALA A 185 12.33 -16.57 6.04
N TRP A 186 12.57 -16.43 4.73
CA TRP A 186 13.33 -15.29 4.19
C TRP A 186 12.70 -13.95 4.57
N LEU A 187 11.36 -13.84 4.49
CA LEU A 187 10.65 -12.62 4.92
C LEU A 187 10.83 -12.36 6.42
N GLY A 188 10.90 -13.39 7.24
CA GLY A 188 11.16 -13.27 8.68
C GLY A 188 12.49 -12.59 8.99
N ASP A 189 13.50 -12.81 8.17
CA ASP A 189 14.84 -12.22 8.31
C ASP A 189 14.93 -10.77 7.79
N GLN A 190 13.92 -10.29 7.09
CA GLN A 190 13.92 -8.91 6.58
C GLN A 190 13.55 -7.92 7.69
N ARG A 191 13.81 -6.63 7.44
CA ARG A 191 13.52 -5.54 8.37
C ARG A 191 12.70 -4.44 7.68
N ASN A 192 12.05 -3.62 8.49
CA ASN A 192 11.55 -2.32 8.05
C ASN A 192 12.34 -1.22 8.79
N ASP A 193 13.21 -0.51 8.08
CA ASP A 193 14.07 0.52 8.67
C ASP A 193 13.28 1.70 9.27
N LEU A 194 12.02 1.89 8.85
CA LEU A 194 11.13 2.94 9.36
C LEU A 194 10.47 2.55 10.69
N GLU A 195 10.38 1.26 11.00
CA GLU A 195 9.63 0.77 12.17
C GLU A 195 10.16 1.27 13.52
N PRO A 196 11.49 1.35 13.78
CA PRO A 196 11.99 1.89 15.04
C PRO A 196 11.59 3.35 15.26
N SER A 197 11.72 4.20 14.24
CA SER A 197 11.34 5.62 14.29
C SER A 197 9.83 5.78 14.48
N ALA A 198 9.02 4.99 13.77
CA ALA A 198 7.58 5.01 13.92
C ALA A 198 7.13 4.58 15.32
N LYS A 199 7.71 3.52 15.89
CA LYS A 199 7.46 3.05 17.27
C LYS A 199 7.81 4.09 18.33
N ALA A 200 8.89 4.85 18.11
CA ALA A 200 9.29 5.93 19.03
C ALA A 200 8.31 7.10 18.99
N MET A 201 7.73 7.40 17.82
CA MET A 201 6.77 8.50 17.64
C MET A 201 5.34 8.11 18.03
N VAL A 202 4.96 6.87 17.78
CA VAL A 202 3.62 6.31 17.97
C VAL A 202 3.76 4.95 18.65
N PRO A 203 3.78 4.90 20.00
CA PRO A 203 3.97 3.66 20.77
C PRO A 203 2.93 2.57 20.47
N GLU A 204 1.75 2.95 20.00
CA GLU A 204 0.71 2.02 19.57
C GLU A 204 1.18 1.05 18.47
N VAL A 205 2.10 1.48 17.61
CA VAL A 205 2.70 0.59 16.59
C VAL A 205 3.44 -0.57 17.26
N ALA A 206 4.18 -0.31 18.34
CA ALA A 206 4.86 -1.36 19.09
C ALA A 206 3.85 -2.32 19.73
N THR A 207 2.76 -1.80 20.29
CA THR A 207 1.68 -2.59 20.89
C THR A 207 1.03 -3.51 19.86
N VAL A 208 0.74 -2.99 18.66
CA VAL A 208 0.14 -3.77 17.57
C VAL A 208 1.08 -4.88 17.10
N VAL A 209 2.36 -4.57 16.85
CA VAL A 209 3.34 -5.59 16.42
C VAL A 209 3.48 -6.68 17.47
N ALA A 210 3.55 -6.34 18.77
CA ALA A 210 3.60 -7.31 19.86
C ALA A 210 2.36 -8.19 19.88
N ALA A 211 1.16 -7.61 19.85
CA ALA A 211 -0.10 -8.36 19.85
C ALA A 211 -0.20 -9.34 18.66
N ILE A 212 0.22 -8.92 17.46
CA ILE A 212 0.24 -9.80 16.28
C ILE A 212 1.26 -10.94 16.49
N SER A 213 2.44 -10.65 17.03
CA SER A 213 3.52 -11.64 17.20
C SER A 213 3.17 -12.72 18.22
N GLU A 214 2.30 -12.44 19.18
CA GLU A 214 1.81 -13.37 20.18
C GLU A 214 0.73 -14.33 19.65
N ILE A 215 0.16 -14.06 18.47
CA ILE A 215 -0.84 -14.95 17.86
C ILE A 215 -0.18 -16.28 17.47
N PRO A 216 -0.76 -17.41 17.88
CA PRO A 216 -0.25 -18.72 17.49
C PRO A 216 -0.09 -18.87 15.98
N GLN A 217 1.06 -19.40 15.55
CA GLN A 217 1.39 -19.64 14.14
C GLN A 217 1.57 -18.35 13.29
N CYS A 218 1.64 -17.19 13.90
CA CYS A 218 2.13 -16.01 13.22
C CYS A 218 3.59 -16.23 12.81
N GLN A 219 3.90 -16.08 11.54
CA GLN A 219 5.25 -16.33 11.01
C GLN A 219 6.08 -15.04 10.97
N VAL A 220 5.42 -13.92 10.67
CA VAL A 220 6.05 -12.60 10.61
C VAL A 220 5.06 -11.59 11.18
N ALA A 221 5.49 -10.73 12.09
CA ALA A 221 4.76 -9.55 12.55
C ALA A 221 5.62 -8.31 12.32
N ARG A 222 5.13 -7.32 11.58
CA ARG A 222 5.91 -6.13 11.19
C ARG A 222 5.00 -4.96 10.80
N MET A 223 5.53 -3.75 10.94
CA MET A 223 4.90 -2.55 10.40
C MET A 223 5.01 -2.50 8.87
N SER A 224 3.94 -2.11 8.19
CA SER A 224 3.91 -1.84 6.75
C SER A 224 4.32 -0.40 6.45
N GLY A 225 5.23 -0.24 5.47
CA GLY A 225 5.68 1.09 5.03
C GLY A 225 6.12 1.97 6.20
N SER A 226 5.58 3.18 6.28
CA SER A 226 5.82 4.15 7.36
C SER A 226 4.85 4.02 8.54
N GLY A 227 3.92 3.08 8.50
CA GLY A 227 2.91 2.85 9.55
C GLY A 227 1.68 3.76 9.40
N ALA A 228 0.71 3.71 10.35
CA ALA A 228 0.69 2.86 11.54
C ALA A 228 0.18 1.42 11.30
N THR A 229 -0.24 1.05 10.09
CA THR A 229 -0.68 -0.32 9.84
C THR A 229 0.49 -1.29 10.03
N CYS A 230 0.21 -2.37 10.77
CA CYS A 230 1.08 -3.52 10.90
C CYS A 230 0.42 -4.74 10.25
N PHE A 231 1.21 -5.73 9.92
CA PHE A 231 0.69 -6.97 9.35
C PHE A 231 1.25 -8.19 10.09
N GLY A 232 0.43 -9.24 10.12
CA GLY A 232 0.84 -10.58 10.48
C GLY A 232 0.72 -11.51 9.30
N LEU A 233 1.74 -12.34 9.06
CA LEU A 233 1.77 -13.31 7.96
C LEU A 233 1.53 -14.72 8.50
N PHE A 234 0.66 -15.44 7.81
CA PHE A 234 0.26 -16.82 8.13
C PHE A 234 0.35 -17.69 6.88
N THR A 235 0.48 -18.99 7.09
CA THR A 235 0.59 -19.95 5.98
C THR A 235 -0.67 -20.05 5.12
N ASP A 236 -1.83 -19.62 5.62
CA ASP A 236 -3.10 -19.62 4.90
C ASP A 236 -4.10 -18.60 5.48
N ILE A 237 -5.15 -18.32 4.70
CA ILE A 237 -6.21 -17.37 5.06
C ILE A 237 -7.06 -17.81 6.28
N LYS A 238 -7.18 -19.11 6.54
CA LYS A 238 -7.99 -19.58 7.67
C LYS A 238 -7.33 -19.18 8.99
N ARG A 239 -6.00 -19.27 9.07
CA ARG A 239 -5.23 -18.82 10.23
C ARG A 239 -5.28 -17.29 10.38
N ALA A 240 -5.19 -16.57 9.27
CA ALA A 240 -5.33 -15.10 9.29
C ALA A 240 -6.72 -14.67 9.78
N ASN A 241 -7.80 -15.36 9.39
CA ASN A 241 -9.15 -15.07 9.88
C ASN A 241 -9.25 -15.29 11.40
N LEU A 242 -8.75 -16.41 11.91
CA LEU A 242 -8.74 -16.68 13.36
C LEU A 242 -7.92 -15.63 14.14
N ALA A 243 -6.80 -15.20 13.57
CA ALA A 243 -5.99 -14.12 14.14
C ALA A 243 -6.74 -12.79 14.15
N ALA A 244 -7.43 -12.45 13.06
CA ALA A 244 -8.23 -11.23 12.98
C ALA A 244 -9.37 -11.21 14.00
N ASP A 245 -10.11 -12.32 14.13
CA ASP A 245 -11.18 -12.45 15.11
C ASP A 245 -10.66 -12.26 16.56
N HIS A 246 -9.53 -12.90 16.87
CA HIS A 246 -8.91 -12.77 18.19
C HIS A 246 -8.46 -11.34 18.48
N LEU A 247 -7.75 -10.70 17.54
CA LEU A 247 -7.26 -9.33 17.69
C LEU A 247 -8.40 -8.33 17.79
N GLN A 248 -9.47 -8.49 16.97
CA GLN A 248 -10.63 -7.60 17.03
C GLN A 248 -11.38 -7.72 18.35
N GLN A 249 -11.49 -8.92 18.94
CA GLN A 249 -12.09 -9.13 20.25
C GLN A 249 -11.25 -8.52 21.38
N ALA A 250 -9.93 -8.67 21.33
CA ALA A 250 -9.01 -8.13 22.32
C ALA A 250 -8.87 -6.60 22.23
N HIS A 251 -8.99 -6.04 21.04
CA HIS A 251 -8.78 -4.63 20.73
C HIS A 251 -9.92 -4.05 19.87
N PRO A 252 -11.13 -3.83 20.42
CA PRO A 252 -12.30 -3.42 19.63
C PRO A 252 -12.14 -2.09 18.87
N ASN A 253 -11.25 -1.23 19.32
CA ASN A 253 -10.98 0.07 18.70
C ASN A 253 -9.98 0.03 17.56
N TRP A 254 -9.34 -1.12 17.29
CA TRP A 254 -8.45 -1.27 16.17
C TRP A 254 -9.23 -1.59 14.90
N TRP A 255 -8.68 -1.19 13.76
CA TRP A 255 -9.10 -1.72 12.48
C TRP A 255 -8.32 -3.02 12.23
N VAL A 256 -9.04 -4.10 12.03
CA VAL A 256 -8.45 -5.44 11.82
C VAL A 256 -9.12 -6.12 10.65
N VAL A 257 -8.33 -6.58 9.70
CA VAL A 257 -8.82 -7.28 8.50
C VAL A 257 -7.92 -8.45 8.15
N ALA A 258 -8.53 -9.62 7.90
CA ALA A 258 -7.83 -10.74 7.27
C ALA A 258 -7.99 -10.67 5.75
N THR A 259 -6.91 -10.92 5.02
CA THR A 259 -6.87 -10.84 3.56
C THR A 259 -5.82 -11.78 2.97
N LYS A 260 -5.71 -11.82 1.65
CA LYS A 260 -4.64 -12.50 0.90
C LYS A 260 -3.90 -11.51 0.03
N MET A 261 -2.72 -11.93 -0.43
CA MET A 261 -2.00 -11.26 -1.52
C MET A 261 -2.68 -11.52 -2.88
N VAL A 262 -2.59 -10.58 -3.81
CA VAL A 262 -3.08 -10.67 -5.20
C VAL A 262 -2.01 -10.36 -6.21
#